data_ebfd49df5699d3ce9a7af4773ce75236
#
_entry.id   ebfd49df5699d3ce9a7af4773ce75236
#
_cell.length_a   1.000
_cell.length_b   1.000
_cell.length_c   1.000
_cell.angle_alpha   90.00
_cell.angle_beta   90.00
_cell.angle_gamma   90.00
#
_symmetry.space_group_name_H-M   'P 1'
#
loop_
_entity.id
_entity.type
_entity.pdbx_description
1 polymer ?
#
loop_
_entity_poly.entity_id
_entity_poly.type
_entity_poly.pdbx_seq_one_letter_code
_entity_poly.pdbx_strand_id
1 'polypeptide(L)'
;MTWGAAHVLDRPGTLGQSRDVTDQPLSFQRMILTLHDYWSQRGCLILQPYDMRMGAGTFHTATTLRALGPDPWNAAFVQPCRRPTDGRYGENPNRLQHYYQYQVILKPSPPDLQDLYLGSLAAIGIDFTKHDIRFVEDDWESPTLGAWGLGWEVWCDGMEVTQFTYFQQMGGFDCKPVAGELTYGLERLATYIQNKDSVYDLAFNDASGNTPQMTYGDVFHENEVEMSTWNFEVADTETLFDLFRKAAAECENCLDHKLPIPAYEQAIEASHIFNLLNARGVISVAERQAYIGRVRDLAKGSCQAWMEKNGWAA
;
A
#
# COMPACT_ATOMS: atom_id res chain seq x y z
N MET A 1 42.21 -8.01 -53.24
CA MET A 1 40.84 -7.73 -52.85
C MET A 1 40.83 -7.52 -51.33
N THR A 2 40.94 -6.29 -50.91
CA THR A 2 41.15 -5.89 -49.52
C THR A 2 39.93 -5.09 -49.09
N TRP A 3 39.25 -5.53 -48.07
CA TRP A 3 38.20 -4.80 -47.40
C TRP A 3 38.82 -4.13 -46.16
N GLY A 4 38.85 -2.80 -46.19
CA GLY A 4 39.13 -1.99 -45.04
C GLY A 4 37.85 -1.24 -44.63
N ALA A 5 37.29 -1.54 -43.47
CA ALA A 5 36.25 -0.74 -42.87
C ALA A 5 36.76 -0.23 -41.50
N ALA A 6 36.96 1.07 -41.44
CA ALA A 6 37.27 1.75 -40.20
C ALA A 6 35.96 1.93 -39.38
N HIS A 7 35.92 1.31 -38.19
CA HIS A 7 34.90 1.59 -37.19
C HIS A 7 35.29 2.85 -36.40
N VAL A 8 34.52 3.89 -36.63
CA VAL A 8 34.48 5.05 -35.76
C VAL A 8 33.67 4.65 -34.51
N LEU A 9 34.35 4.52 -33.38
CA LEU A 9 33.71 4.35 -32.09
C LEU A 9 33.11 5.69 -31.67
N ASP A 10 31.80 5.79 -31.74
CA ASP A 10 31.03 6.88 -31.21
C ASP A 10 31.10 6.84 -29.67
N ARG A 11 31.47 7.95 -29.07
CA ARG A 11 31.56 8.10 -27.60
C ARG A 11 30.12 8.15 -27.05
N PRO A 12 29.81 7.47 -25.92
CA PRO A 12 28.53 7.64 -25.29
C PRO A 12 28.39 9.08 -24.80
N GLY A 13 27.42 9.78 -25.36
CA GLY A 13 27.03 11.10 -24.94
C GLY A 13 26.60 11.07 -23.47
N THR A 14 27.18 11.98 -22.71
CA THR A 14 26.77 12.32 -21.35
C THR A 14 25.31 12.72 -21.35
N LEU A 15 24.45 11.86 -20.77
CA LEU A 15 23.08 12.21 -20.41
C LEU A 15 23.11 13.16 -19.20
N GLY A 16 23.55 14.36 -19.44
CA GLY A 16 23.37 15.51 -18.57
C GLY A 16 22.14 16.27 -18.99
N GLN A 17 20.94 15.74 -18.76
CA GLN A 17 19.76 16.57 -18.74
C GLN A 17 19.71 17.28 -17.41
N SER A 18 20.13 18.55 -17.39
CA SER A 18 19.67 19.52 -16.41
C SER A 18 18.14 19.47 -16.44
N ARG A 19 17.51 18.96 -15.36
CA ARG A 19 16.08 19.16 -15.16
C ARG A 19 15.90 20.67 -15.04
N ASP A 20 15.29 21.28 -16.03
CA ASP A 20 14.53 22.49 -15.81
C ASP A 20 13.54 22.14 -14.69
N VAL A 21 13.77 22.69 -13.51
CA VAL A 21 12.83 22.67 -12.42
C VAL A 21 11.65 23.50 -12.92
N THR A 22 10.69 22.84 -13.56
CA THR A 22 9.41 23.47 -13.84
C THR A 22 8.82 23.80 -12.49
N ASP A 23 8.41 25.03 -12.28
CA ASP A 23 7.78 25.61 -11.09
C ASP A 23 6.38 24.98 -10.83
N GLN A 24 6.08 23.88 -11.50
CA GLN A 24 4.82 23.15 -11.48
C GLN A 24 4.89 22.01 -10.44
N PRO A 25 3.87 21.89 -9.59
CA PRO A 25 3.80 20.78 -8.63
C PRO A 25 3.74 19.43 -9.36
N LEU A 26 4.24 18.38 -8.70
CA LEU A 26 4.24 17.04 -9.27
C LEU A 26 2.80 16.55 -9.49
N SER A 27 2.53 15.96 -10.66
CA SER A 27 1.31 15.19 -10.90
C SER A 27 1.29 13.91 -10.05
N PHE A 28 0.12 13.31 -9.87
CA PHE A 28 -0.06 12.11 -9.06
C PHE A 28 0.87 10.97 -9.53
N GLN A 29 0.91 10.72 -10.85
CA GLN A 29 1.80 9.69 -11.40
C GLN A 29 3.29 10.06 -11.24
N ARG A 30 3.65 11.35 -11.36
CA ARG A 30 5.04 11.79 -11.22
C ARG A 30 5.52 11.64 -9.78
N MET A 31 4.65 11.90 -8.80
CA MET A 31 4.93 11.65 -7.38
C MET A 31 5.28 10.18 -7.13
N ILE A 32 4.49 9.24 -7.69
CA ILE A 32 4.76 7.80 -7.57
C ILE A 32 6.13 7.45 -8.18
N LEU A 33 6.42 7.93 -9.38
CA LEU A 33 7.70 7.68 -10.04
C LEU A 33 8.88 8.25 -9.24
N THR A 34 8.70 9.41 -8.63
CA THR A 34 9.72 10.02 -7.76
C THR A 34 9.97 9.19 -6.51
N LEU A 35 8.93 8.65 -5.88
CA LEU A 35 9.08 7.74 -4.74
C LEU A 35 9.76 6.43 -5.15
N HIS A 36 9.45 5.89 -6.32
CA HIS A 36 10.15 4.71 -6.85
C HIS A 36 11.65 4.98 -7.03
N ASP A 37 12.00 6.09 -7.66
CA ASP A 37 13.41 6.50 -7.83
C ASP A 37 14.10 6.68 -6.49
N TYR A 38 13.45 7.38 -5.56
CA TYR A 38 14.00 7.67 -4.24
C TYR A 38 14.35 6.39 -3.46
N TRP A 39 13.40 5.45 -3.39
CA TRP A 39 13.57 4.22 -2.62
C TRP A 39 14.43 3.19 -3.34
N SER A 40 14.43 3.14 -4.68
CA SER A 40 15.33 2.28 -5.45
C SER A 40 16.80 2.63 -5.22
N GLN A 41 17.13 3.93 -5.17
CA GLN A 41 18.49 4.42 -4.87
C GLN A 41 18.93 4.11 -3.43
N ARG A 42 18.01 3.74 -2.55
CA ARG A 42 18.27 3.33 -1.16
C ARG A 42 18.19 1.82 -0.94
N GLY A 43 18.26 1.07 -2.02
CA GLY A 43 18.37 -0.40 -2.00
C GLY A 43 17.04 -1.14 -1.86
N CYS A 44 15.90 -0.46 -2.02
CA CYS A 44 14.61 -1.15 -2.09
C CYS A 44 14.40 -1.80 -3.46
N LEU A 45 13.90 -3.03 -3.44
CA LEU A 45 13.29 -3.66 -4.61
C LEU A 45 11.98 -2.92 -4.92
N ILE A 46 11.84 -2.41 -6.14
CA ILE A 46 10.59 -1.81 -6.57
C ILE A 46 9.70 -2.91 -7.13
N LEU A 47 8.68 -3.27 -6.37
CA LEU A 47 7.73 -4.31 -6.74
C LEU A 47 6.51 -3.69 -7.43
N GLN A 48 5.79 -4.55 -8.17
CA GLN A 48 4.49 -4.19 -8.72
C GLN A 48 3.40 -4.35 -7.65
N PRO A 49 2.25 -3.70 -7.79
CA PRO A 49 1.10 -3.93 -6.92
C PRO A 49 0.74 -5.41 -6.86
N TYR A 50 0.31 -5.89 -5.70
CA TYR A 50 -0.26 -7.23 -5.61
C TYR A 50 -1.62 -7.25 -6.31
N ASP A 51 -1.87 -8.25 -7.13
CA ASP A 51 -3.06 -8.34 -7.98
C ASP A 51 -4.31 -8.85 -7.25
N MET A 52 -4.43 -8.47 -5.98
CA MET A 52 -5.57 -8.82 -5.13
C MET A 52 -6.18 -7.60 -4.46
N ARG A 53 -7.46 -7.70 -4.13
CA ARG A 53 -8.18 -6.67 -3.35
C ARG A 53 -7.78 -6.78 -1.89
N MET A 54 -7.27 -5.70 -1.33
CA MET A 54 -6.85 -5.64 0.09
C MET A 54 -7.11 -4.26 0.69
N GLY A 55 -7.27 -4.19 2.01
CA GLY A 55 -7.62 -2.96 2.71
C GLY A 55 -6.43 -2.05 3.02
N ALA A 56 -5.21 -2.56 2.91
CA ALA A 56 -3.97 -1.81 3.14
C ALA A 56 -2.78 -2.48 2.44
N GLY A 57 -1.76 -1.70 2.12
CA GLY A 57 -0.52 -2.20 1.53
C GLY A 57 0.22 -3.19 2.42
N THR A 58 0.02 -3.14 3.73
CA THR A 58 0.55 -4.10 4.71
C THR A 58 0.13 -5.54 4.41
N PHE A 59 -1.04 -5.76 3.78
CA PHE A 59 -1.50 -7.10 3.39
C PHE A 59 -0.71 -7.72 2.24
N HIS A 60 0.03 -6.95 1.47
CA HIS A 60 0.91 -7.48 0.43
C HIS A 60 1.89 -8.49 1.02
N THR A 61 2.11 -9.62 0.35
CA THR A 61 3.03 -10.68 0.79
C THR A 61 4.45 -10.18 1.05
N ALA A 62 4.88 -9.15 0.31
CA ALA A 62 6.18 -8.50 0.49
C ALA A 62 6.31 -7.78 1.85
N THR A 63 5.20 -7.43 2.48
CA THR A 63 5.17 -6.86 3.83
C THR A 63 4.86 -7.95 4.85
N THR A 64 3.67 -8.56 4.79
CA THR A 64 3.23 -9.50 5.84
C THR A 64 4.16 -10.70 5.98
N LEU A 65 4.41 -11.44 4.90
CA LEU A 65 5.22 -12.66 5.00
C LEU A 65 6.72 -12.35 5.16
N ARG A 66 7.19 -11.24 4.58
CA ARG A 66 8.60 -10.86 4.63
C ARG A 66 8.99 -10.09 5.91
N ALA A 67 8.04 -9.58 6.67
CA ALA A 67 8.31 -9.07 8.02
C ALA A 67 8.77 -10.17 8.97
N LEU A 68 8.37 -11.43 8.70
CA LEU A 68 8.74 -12.61 9.48
C LEU A 68 10.12 -13.15 9.13
N GLY A 69 10.71 -13.88 10.08
CA GLY A 69 12.00 -14.55 9.92
C GLY A 69 13.21 -13.61 9.94
N PRO A 70 14.43 -14.18 9.90
CA PRO A 70 15.66 -13.42 10.13
C PRO A 70 16.20 -12.72 8.88
N ASP A 71 15.73 -13.07 7.68
CA ASP A 71 16.34 -12.63 6.43
C ASP A 71 16.13 -11.13 6.19
N PRO A 72 17.17 -10.36 5.81
CA PRO A 72 17.04 -8.98 5.41
C PRO A 72 16.09 -8.82 4.20
N TRP A 73 15.29 -7.75 4.22
CA TRP A 73 14.35 -7.48 3.14
C TRP A 73 14.04 -5.99 3.01
N ASN A 74 14.26 -5.42 1.85
CA ASN A 74 13.91 -4.03 1.55
C ASN A 74 13.09 -3.99 0.27
N ALA A 75 11.88 -3.47 0.36
CA ALA A 75 10.97 -3.34 -0.79
C ALA A 75 10.14 -2.07 -0.71
N ALA A 76 9.75 -1.56 -1.87
CA ALA A 76 8.82 -0.46 -1.99
C ALA A 76 7.88 -0.70 -3.19
N PHE A 77 6.63 -0.31 -3.06
CA PHE A 77 5.61 -0.51 -4.09
C PHE A 77 4.40 0.39 -3.87
N VAL A 78 3.67 0.63 -4.93
CA VAL A 78 2.33 1.21 -4.85
C VAL A 78 1.32 0.07 -4.69
N GLN A 79 0.32 0.24 -3.80
CA GLN A 79 -0.75 -0.73 -3.62
C GLN A 79 -2.13 -0.05 -3.70
N PRO A 80 -2.96 -0.40 -4.68
CA PRO A 80 -4.37 -0.04 -4.67
C PRO A 80 -5.06 -0.71 -3.47
N CYS A 81 -5.75 0.10 -2.65
CA CYS A 81 -6.42 -0.38 -1.45
C CYS A 81 -7.93 -0.22 -1.58
N ARG A 82 -8.67 -1.16 -1.00
CA ARG A 82 -10.14 -1.18 -0.99
C ARG A 82 -10.66 -1.15 0.44
N ARG A 83 -11.41 -0.11 0.78
CA ARG A 83 -12.12 0.02 2.06
C ARG A 83 -13.60 0.27 1.80
N PRO A 84 -14.40 -0.79 1.60
CA PRO A 84 -15.81 -0.67 1.21
C PRO A 84 -16.64 0.27 2.10
N THR A 85 -16.39 0.28 3.41
CA THR A 85 -17.07 1.14 4.39
C THR A 85 -16.76 2.62 4.25
N ASP A 86 -15.69 2.98 3.53
CA ASP A 86 -15.26 4.37 3.31
C ASP A 86 -15.88 4.99 2.04
N GLY A 87 -16.67 4.25 1.29
CA GLY A 87 -17.40 4.76 0.14
C GLY A 87 -18.28 5.98 0.49
N ARG A 88 -18.33 6.96 -0.39
CA ARG A 88 -19.14 8.19 -0.25
C ARG A 88 -19.70 8.63 -1.60
N TYR A 89 -19.91 7.71 -2.53
CA TYR A 89 -20.51 7.96 -3.85
C TYR A 89 -19.81 9.06 -4.67
N GLY A 90 -18.52 9.30 -4.43
CA GLY A 90 -17.79 10.40 -5.05
C GLY A 90 -18.10 11.79 -4.50
N GLU A 91 -18.94 11.91 -3.47
CA GLU A 91 -19.40 13.20 -2.91
C GLU A 91 -18.45 13.79 -1.86
N ASN A 92 -17.53 12.98 -1.30
CA ASN A 92 -16.59 13.46 -0.29
C ASN A 92 -15.21 13.74 -0.92
N PRO A 93 -14.63 14.93 -0.72
CA PRO A 93 -13.38 15.32 -1.36
C PRO A 93 -12.14 14.59 -0.85
N ASN A 94 -12.21 13.90 0.32
CA ASN A 94 -11.03 13.35 1.00
C ASN A 94 -11.20 11.88 1.43
N ARG A 95 -12.38 11.27 1.25
CA ARG A 95 -12.64 9.89 1.66
C ARG A 95 -13.11 9.06 0.47
N LEU A 96 -12.35 8.01 0.19
CA LEU A 96 -12.51 7.13 -0.96
C LEU A 96 -12.60 5.68 -0.49
N GLN A 97 -13.42 4.85 -1.17
CA GLN A 97 -13.38 3.40 -0.98
C GLN A 97 -12.23 2.72 -1.73
N HIS A 98 -11.66 3.39 -2.74
CA HIS A 98 -10.49 2.96 -3.50
C HIS A 98 -9.46 4.08 -3.52
N TYR A 99 -8.26 3.81 -3.03
CA TYR A 99 -7.16 4.78 -2.94
C TYR A 99 -5.82 4.04 -3.01
N TYR A 100 -4.75 4.80 -3.17
CA TYR A 100 -3.41 4.24 -3.31
C TYR A 100 -2.57 4.50 -2.07
N GLN A 101 -1.91 3.47 -1.60
CA GLN A 101 -0.83 3.58 -0.63
C GLN A 101 0.50 3.35 -1.31
N TYR A 102 1.51 4.15 -0.98
CA TYR A 102 2.89 3.83 -1.28
C TYR A 102 3.48 3.16 -0.05
N GLN A 103 3.91 1.92 -0.22
CA GLN A 103 4.37 1.05 0.84
C GLN A 103 5.88 0.89 0.77
N VAL A 104 6.55 1.01 1.92
CA VAL A 104 7.98 0.71 2.08
C VAL A 104 8.14 -0.21 3.27
N ILE A 105 8.97 -1.24 3.14
CA ILE A 105 9.40 -2.08 4.24
C ILE A 105 10.92 -2.22 4.22
N LEU A 106 11.56 -1.96 5.35
CA LEU A 106 13.00 -2.13 5.57
C LEU A 106 13.24 -3.06 6.75
N LYS A 107 13.86 -4.20 6.49
CA LYS A 107 14.19 -5.20 7.51
C LYS A 107 15.66 -5.64 7.42
N PRO A 108 16.49 -5.47 8.47
CA PRO A 108 16.14 -4.78 9.70
C PRO A 108 15.85 -3.31 9.48
N SER A 109 15.05 -2.71 10.38
CA SER A 109 14.80 -1.27 10.33
C SER A 109 16.11 -0.49 10.52
N PRO A 110 16.48 0.42 9.60
CA PRO A 110 17.67 1.25 9.78
C PRO A 110 17.46 2.30 10.88
N PRO A 111 18.49 2.71 11.60
CA PRO A 111 18.37 3.66 12.71
C PRO A 111 17.98 5.09 12.27
N ASP A 112 18.20 5.43 11.01
CA ASP A 112 17.91 6.71 10.36
C ASP A 112 16.62 6.69 9.52
N LEU A 113 15.70 5.76 9.80
CA LEU A 113 14.49 5.59 9.00
C LEU A 113 13.60 6.86 8.97
N GLN A 114 13.56 7.64 10.07
CA GLN A 114 12.84 8.91 10.08
C GLN A 114 13.48 9.94 9.12
N ASP A 115 14.80 10.04 9.08
CA ASP A 115 15.50 10.95 8.16
C ASP A 115 15.32 10.52 6.71
N LEU A 116 15.35 9.21 6.42
CA LEU A 116 15.03 8.65 5.11
C LEU A 116 13.59 8.98 4.70
N TYR A 117 12.64 8.86 5.61
CA TYR A 117 11.26 9.22 5.36
C TYR A 117 11.10 10.71 5.04
N LEU A 118 11.64 11.60 5.89
CA LEU A 118 11.61 13.05 5.66
C LEU A 118 12.27 13.43 4.33
N GLY A 119 13.41 12.79 4.01
CA GLY A 119 14.05 12.96 2.71
C GLY A 119 13.16 12.56 1.52
N SER A 120 12.31 11.54 1.69
CA SER A 120 11.34 11.14 0.66
C SER A 120 10.22 12.17 0.47
N LEU A 121 9.74 12.78 1.57
CA LEU A 121 8.75 13.86 1.50
C LEU A 121 9.32 15.09 0.77
N ALA A 122 10.56 15.47 1.08
CA ALA A 122 11.25 16.55 0.38
C ALA A 122 11.42 16.24 -1.13
N ALA A 123 11.72 14.98 -1.47
CA ALA A 123 11.89 14.55 -2.85
C ALA A 123 10.61 14.68 -3.70
N ILE A 124 9.44 14.50 -3.09
CA ILE A 124 8.14 14.70 -3.75
C ILE A 124 7.61 16.13 -3.66
N GLY A 125 8.38 17.05 -3.05
CA GLY A 125 8.07 18.48 -3.07
C GLY A 125 7.36 19.02 -1.82
N ILE A 126 7.30 18.27 -0.72
CA ILE A 126 6.86 18.82 0.58
C ILE A 126 7.92 19.78 1.11
N ASP A 127 7.56 21.03 1.23
CA ASP A 127 8.45 22.11 1.74
C ASP A 127 8.22 22.32 3.23
N PHE A 128 9.16 21.84 4.04
CA PHE A 128 9.09 21.92 5.52
C PHE A 128 9.14 23.36 6.06
N THR A 129 9.37 24.36 5.23
CA THR A 129 9.25 25.78 5.63
C THR A 129 7.80 26.28 5.51
N LYS A 130 6.95 25.56 4.79
CA LYS A 130 5.54 25.89 4.54
C LYS A 130 4.58 24.96 5.23
N HIS A 131 4.99 23.72 5.48
CA HIS A 131 4.15 22.65 6.05
C HIS A 131 4.65 22.23 7.43
N ASP A 132 3.74 22.09 8.38
CA ASP A 132 4.01 21.59 9.72
C ASP A 132 3.92 20.05 9.71
N ILE A 133 5.07 19.38 9.85
CA ILE A 133 5.15 17.91 9.92
C ILE A 133 5.29 17.49 11.38
N ARG A 134 4.38 16.64 11.84
CA ARG A 134 4.37 16.12 13.20
C ARG A 134 4.35 14.60 13.20
N PHE A 135 5.16 14.01 14.05
CA PHE A 135 5.12 12.59 14.40
C PHE A 135 4.28 12.48 15.68
N VAL A 136 3.08 11.91 15.55
CA VAL A 136 2.15 11.69 16.66
C VAL A 136 2.22 10.22 17.03
N GLU A 137 2.59 9.93 18.29
CA GLU A 137 2.73 8.56 18.77
C GLU A 137 1.44 7.76 18.53
N ASP A 138 1.59 6.59 17.92
CA ASP A 138 0.50 5.67 17.61
C ASP A 138 0.99 4.22 17.66
N ASP A 139 0.30 3.41 18.45
CA ASP A 139 0.48 1.97 18.50
C ASP A 139 -0.44 1.32 17.46
N TRP A 140 0.08 1.22 16.24
CA TRP A 140 -0.67 0.66 15.13
C TRP A 140 -0.98 -0.83 15.31
N GLU A 141 -2.21 -1.22 14.99
CA GLU A 141 -2.62 -2.62 14.97
C GLU A 141 -3.54 -2.98 13.79
N SER A 142 -3.45 -4.23 13.37
CA SER A 142 -4.38 -4.85 12.42
C SER A 142 -4.95 -6.14 13.03
N PRO A 143 -6.17 -6.09 13.60
CA PRO A 143 -6.77 -7.24 14.27
C PRO A 143 -6.97 -8.45 13.35
N THR A 144 -7.21 -8.24 12.05
CA THR A 144 -7.40 -9.31 11.06
C THR A 144 -6.09 -9.96 10.61
N LEU A 145 -4.96 -9.24 10.69
CA LEU A 145 -3.63 -9.81 10.44
C LEU A 145 -3.00 -10.39 11.71
N GLY A 146 -3.51 -10.06 12.91
CA GLY A 146 -2.81 -10.34 14.16
C GLY A 146 -1.45 -9.64 14.19
N ALA A 147 -1.41 -8.41 13.68
CA ALA A 147 -0.20 -7.59 13.57
C ALA A 147 -0.34 -6.34 14.43
N TRP A 148 0.78 -5.91 15.00
CA TRP A 148 0.90 -4.64 15.70
C TRP A 148 2.34 -4.13 15.69
N GLY A 149 2.49 -2.84 15.93
CA GLY A 149 3.80 -2.20 16.01
C GLY A 149 3.74 -0.85 16.69
N LEU A 150 4.89 -0.39 17.14
CA LEU A 150 5.10 0.93 17.73
C LEU A 150 5.41 1.94 16.61
N GLY A 151 5.02 3.18 16.75
CA GLY A 151 5.39 4.19 15.77
C GLY A 151 4.62 5.48 15.87
N TRP A 152 4.29 6.01 14.71
CA TRP A 152 3.65 7.31 14.62
C TRP A 152 2.66 7.38 13.44
N GLU A 153 1.58 8.11 13.63
CA GLU A 153 0.92 8.79 12.53
C GLU A 153 1.74 10.04 12.18
N VAL A 154 2.14 10.18 10.92
CA VAL A 154 2.78 11.41 10.47
C VAL A 154 1.74 12.33 9.88
N TRP A 155 1.63 13.51 10.46
CA TRP A 155 0.64 14.52 10.11
C TRP A 155 1.30 15.67 9.36
N CYS A 156 0.63 16.15 8.31
CA CYS A 156 0.97 17.36 7.57
C CYS A 156 -0.16 18.37 7.76
N ASP A 157 0.13 19.53 8.34
CA ASP A 157 -0.86 20.61 8.60
C ASP A 157 -2.16 20.12 9.26
N GLY A 158 -2.06 19.13 10.14
CA GLY A 158 -3.20 18.61 10.89
C GLY A 158 -3.95 17.46 10.21
N MET A 159 -3.48 16.91 9.09
CA MET A 159 -4.00 15.70 8.46
C MET A 159 -2.93 14.60 8.45
N GLU A 160 -3.30 13.40 8.87
CA GLU A 160 -2.45 12.21 8.73
C GLU A 160 -2.17 11.92 7.25
N VAL A 161 -0.87 11.83 6.90
CA VAL A 161 -0.42 11.54 5.53
C VAL A 161 0.33 10.22 5.42
N THR A 162 0.84 9.68 6.53
CA THR A 162 1.62 8.44 6.54
C THR A 162 1.46 7.74 7.88
N GLN A 163 1.26 6.43 7.85
CA GLN A 163 1.47 5.55 8.98
C GLN A 163 2.92 5.06 8.96
N PHE A 164 3.65 5.26 10.06
CA PHE A 164 5.04 4.86 10.25
C PHE A 164 5.10 3.84 11.39
N THR A 165 5.49 2.58 11.10
CA THR A 165 5.35 1.48 12.06
C THR A 165 6.65 0.67 12.18
N TYR A 166 7.06 0.36 13.38
CA TYR A 166 8.07 -0.66 13.70
C TYR A 166 7.35 -1.93 14.12
N PHE A 167 7.26 -2.93 13.25
CA PHE A 167 6.53 -4.16 13.52
C PHE A 167 7.11 -4.93 14.69
N GLN A 168 6.27 -5.18 15.68
CA GLN A 168 6.57 -6.05 16.81
C GLN A 168 6.08 -7.46 16.55
N GLN A 169 4.86 -7.58 15.99
CA GLN A 169 4.29 -8.87 15.62
C GLN A 169 3.59 -8.84 14.27
N MET A 170 3.62 -9.98 13.59
CA MET A 170 2.91 -10.24 12.34
C MET A 170 2.33 -11.66 12.38
N GLY A 171 1.02 -11.81 12.15
CA GLY A 171 0.33 -13.10 12.31
C GLY A 171 0.38 -13.65 13.73
N GLY A 172 0.62 -12.81 14.73
CA GLY A 172 0.82 -13.21 16.13
C GLY A 172 2.22 -13.73 16.44
N PHE A 173 3.18 -13.65 15.51
CA PHE A 173 4.58 -14.04 15.68
C PHE A 173 5.48 -12.81 15.78
N ASP A 174 6.50 -12.87 16.63
CA ASP A 174 7.46 -11.80 16.82
C ASP A 174 8.25 -11.51 15.55
N CYS A 175 8.40 -10.22 15.20
CA CYS A 175 9.26 -9.78 14.11
C CYS A 175 10.70 -9.59 14.61
N LYS A 176 11.58 -10.50 14.25
CA LYS A 176 12.99 -10.49 14.62
C LYS A 176 13.87 -10.79 13.40
N PRO A 177 14.65 -9.80 12.91
CA PRO A 177 14.75 -8.41 13.40
C PRO A 177 13.48 -7.60 13.14
N VAL A 178 13.29 -6.50 13.90
CA VAL A 178 12.20 -5.55 13.70
C VAL A 178 12.30 -4.92 12.31
N ALA A 179 11.17 -4.89 11.61
CA ALA A 179 11.06 -4.20 10.33
C ALA A 179 10.39 -2.83 10.53
N GLY A 180 10.87 -1.81 9.82
CA GLY A 180 10.21 -0.53 9.71
C GLY A 180 9.33 -0.49 8.47
N GLU A 181 8.08 -0.07 8.63
CA GLU A 181 7.11 0.13 7.56
C GLU A 181 6.76 1.61 7.42
N LEU A 182 6.65 2.07 6.18
CA LEU A 182 6.11 3.38 5.85
C LEU A 182 4.93 3.18 4.90
N THR A 183 3.75 3.67 5.29
CA THR A 183 2.52 3.58 4.51
C THR A 183 2.04 4.99 4.19
N TYR A 184 2.42 5.50 3.03
CA TYR A 184 2.05 6.83 2.57
C TYR A 184 0.63 6.83 1.99
N GLY A 185 -0.20 7.78 2.40
CA GLY A 185 -1.48 8.08 1.75
C GLY A 185 -1.25 8.99 0.54
N LEU A 186 -1.20 8.42 -0.66
CA LEU A 186 -0.76 9.16 -1.85
C LEU A 186 -1.70 10.30 -2.21
N GLU A 187 -3.02 10.12 -2.12
CA GLU A 187 -4.00 11.17 -2.41
C GLU A 187 -3.85 12.34 -1.46
N ARG A 188 -3.69 12.06 -0.16
CA ARG A 188 -3.52 13.11 0.86
C ARG A 188 -2.22 13.91 0.65
N LEU A 189 -1.12 13.24 0.32
CA LEU A 189 0.14 13.93 -0.02
C LEU A 189 -0.01 14.78 -1.28
N ALA A 190 -0.68 14.26 -2.30
CA ALA A 190 -0.89 14.98 -3.55
C ALA A 190 -1.73 16.25 -3.37
N THR A 191 -2.71 16.26 -2.44
CA THR A 191 -3.50 17.49 -2.15
C THR A 191 -2.60 18.62 -1.62
N TYR A 192 -1.63 18.31 -0.75
CA TYR A 192 -0.65 19.30 -0.28
C TYR A 192 0.33 19.73 -1.38
N ILE A 193 0.89 18.79 -2.12
CA ILE A 193 1.85 19.07 -3.20
C ILE A 193 1.22 19.95 -4.27
N GLN A 194 -0.04 19.68 -4.64
CA GLN A 194 -0.74 20.38 -5.71
C GLN A 194 -1.62 21.54 -5.21
N ASN A 195 -1.69 21.75 -3.89
CA ASN A 195 -2.55 22.76 -3.24
C ASN A 195 -4.01 22.64 -3.72
N LYS A 196 -4.61 21.46 -3.52
CA LYS A 196 -5.99 21.13 -3.88
C LYS A 196 -6.80 20.74 -2.66
N ASP A 197 -8.07 21.17 -2.61
CA ASP A 197 -9.00 20.84 -1.54
C ASP A 197 -9.74 19.51 -1.77
N SER A 198 -9.75 19.03 -3.00
CA SER A 198 -10.42 17.79 -3.39
C SER A 198 -9.45 16.87 -4.13
N VAL A 199 -9.48 15.58 -3.79
CA VAL A 199 -8.73 14.55 -4.52
C VAL A 199 -9.12 14.46 -5.98
N TYR A 200 -10.38 14.79 -6.32
CA TYR A 200 -10.87 14.73 -7.70
C TYR A 200 -10.28 15.81 -8.60
N ASP A 201 -9.75 16.90 -8.01
CA ASP A 201 -9.12 18.01 -8.74
C ASP A 201 -7.60 17.84 -8.93
N LEU A 202 -7.03 16.74 -8.40
CA LEU A 202 -5.61 16.43 -8.55
C LEU A 202 -5.25 16.21 -10.02
N ALA A 203 -4.19 16.85 -10.49
CA ALA A 203 -3.58 16.50 -11.77
C ALA A 203 -3.02 15.07 -11.70
N PHE A 204 -3.61 14.17 -12.49
CA PHE A 204 -3.20 12.76 -12.49
C PHE A 204 -1.90 12.55 -13.26
N ASN A 205 -1.78 13.16 -14.44
CA ASN A 205 -0.62 13.10 -15.33
C ASN A 205 -0.10 14.49 -15.67
N ASP A 206 1.10 14.56 -16.22
CA ASP A 206 1.61 15.75 -16.86
C ASP A 206 1.05 15.84 -18.28
N ALA A 207 0.65 17.06 -18.74
CA ALA A 207 0.32 17.25 -20.13
C ALA A 207 1.58 17.02 -21.00
N SER A 208 1.47 16.26 -22.08
CA SER A 208 2.60 15.97 -22.97
C SER A 208 2.14 15.76 -24.41
N GLY A 209 2.65 16.57 -25.33
CA GLY A 209 2.27 16.48 -26.74
C GLY A 209 0.77 16.67 -26.92
N ASN A 210 0.09 15.70 -27.53
CA ASN A 210 -1.36 15.71 -27.72
C ASN A 210 -2.15 15.08 -26.55
N THR A 211 -1.49 14.64 -25.49
CA THR A 211 -2.15 14.06 -24.33
C THR A 211 -2.55 15.18 -23.37
N PRO A 212 -3.86 15.42 -23.14
CA PRO A 212 -4.31 16.42 -22.18
C PRO A 212 -3.92 16.01 -20.75
N GLN A 213 -3.85 16.98 -19.87
CA GLN A 213 -3.83 16.71 -18.45
C GLN A 213 -5.19 16.17 -18.03
N MET A 214 -5.19 15.01 -17.36
CA MET A 214 -6.37 14.39 -16.77
C MET A 214 -6.36 14.67 -15.27
N THR A 215 -7.52 14.79 -14.67
CA THR A 215 -7.66 14.85 -13.22
C THR A 215 -7.84 13.45 -12.61
N TYR A 216 -7.63 13.32 -11.32
CA TYR A 216 -7.96 12.10 -10.56
C TYR A 216 -9.46 11.78 -10.69
N GLY A 217 -10.31 12.82 -10.73
CA GLY A 217 -11.75 12.68 -10.96
C GLY A 217 -12.08 12.09 -12.31
N ASP A 218 -11.43 12.55 -13.39
CA ASP A 218 -11.62 11.98 -14.75
C ASP A 218 -11.33 10.47 -14.79
N VAL A 219 -10.42 10.01 -13.95
CA VAL A 219 -10.00 8.59 -13.91
C VAL A 219 -10.87 7.75 -12.98
N PHE A 220 -11.22 8.26 -11.79
CA PHE A 220 -11.75 7.43 -10.72
C PHE A 220 -13.10 7.84 -10.13
N HIS A 221 -13.66 9.03 -10.48
CA HIS A 221 -14.90 9.49 -9.87
C HIS A 221 -16.06 8.51 -10.10
N GLU A 222 -16.26 8.05 -11.36
CA GLU A 222 -17.31 7.08 -11.67
C GLU A 222 -17.11 5.75 -10.93
N ASN A 223 -15.86 5.32 -10.81
CA ASN A 223 -15.55 4.13 -10.00
C ASN A 223 -15.98 4.28 -8.53
N GLU A 224 -15.80 5.47 -7.92
CA GLU A 224 -16.26 5.73 -6.55
C GLU A 224 -17.78 5.69 -6.44
N VAL A 225 -18.51 6.25 -7.43
CA VAL A 225 -19.97 6.23 -7.46
C VAL A 225 -20.50 4.79 -7.56
N GLU A 226 -20.07 4.07 -8.58
CA GLU A 226 -20.55 2.71 -8.84
C GLU A 226 -20.15 1.72 -7.73
N MET A 227 -18.90 1.78 -7.27
CA MET A 227 -18.43 0.87 -6.23
C MET A 227 -19.04 1.19 -4.86
N SER A 228 -19.33 2.46 -4.53
CA SER A 228 -20.10 2.79 -3.33
C SER A 228 -21.51 2.20 -3.40
N THR A 229 -22.18 2.37 -4.54
CA THR A 229 -23.52 1.78 -4.78
C THR A 229 -23.47 0.27 -4.64
N TRP A 230 -22.51 -0.40 -5.25
CA TRP A 230 -22.34 -1.84 -5.13
C TRP A 230 -22.06 -2.28 -3.70
N ASN A 231 -21.13 -1.60 -3.01
CA ASN A 231 -20.70 -1.93 -1.64
C ASN A 231 -21.87 -1.80 -0.63
N PHE A 232 -22.71 -0.78 -0.78
CA PHE A 232 -23.73 -0.49 0.23
C PHE A 232 -25.12 -1.01 -0.12
N GLU A 233 -25.47 -1.16 -1.41
CA GLU A 233 -26.83 -1.36 -1.84
C GLU A 233 -27.04 -2.67 -2.64
N VAL A 234 -26.15 -2.96 -3.60
CA VAL A 234 -26.43 -3.95 -4.66
C VAL A 234 -25.76 -5.30 -4.43
N ALA A 235 -24.58 -5.33 -3.77
CA ALA A 235 -23.84 -6.59 -3.59
C ALA A 235 -24.74 -7.66 -2.92
N ASP A 236 -24.86 -8.81 -3.55
CA ASP A 236 -25.68 -9.92 -3.05
C ASP A 236 -25.06 -10.54 -1.81
N THR A 237 -25.76 -10.44 -0.69
CA THR A 237 -25.25 -10.82 0.62
C THR A 237 -25.11 -12.31 0.81
N GLU A 238 -26.02 -13.13 0.23
CA GLU A 238 -25.91 -14.59 0.30
C GLU A 238 -24.69 -15.08 -0.45
N THR A 239 -24.46 -14.53 -1.65
CA THR A 239 -23.25 -14.80 -2.42
C THR A 239 -21.99 -14.40 -1.65
N LEU A 240 -21.98 -13.25 -0.97
CA LEU A 240 -20.83 -12.82 -0.17
C LEU A 240 -20.56 -13.76 1.01
N PHE A 241 -21.59 -14.20 1.73
CA PHE A 241 -21.43 -15.21 2.80
C PHE A 241 -20.87 -16.53 2.26
N ASP A 242 -21.34 -16.97 1.10
CA ASP A 242 -20.86 -18.20 0.46
C ASP A 242 -19.40 -18.09 0.03
N LEU A 243 -19.03 -16.97 -0.59
CA LEU A 243 -17.65 -16.68 -0.99
C LEU A 243 -16.72 -16.63 0.23
N PHE A 244 -17.14 -16.01 1.34
CA PHE A 244 -16.35 -16.01 2.57
C PHE A 244 -16.07 -17.43 3.08
N ARG A 245 -17.13 -18.28 3.14
CA ARG A 245 -16.97 -19.67 3.57
C ARG A 245 -16.03 -20.46 2.66
N LYS A 246 -16.13 -20.26 1.35
CA LYS A 246 -15.26 -20.92 0.35
C LYS A 246 -13.81 -20.48 0.46
N ALA A 247 -13.57 -19.17 0.57
CA ALA A 247 -12.21 -18.67 0.75
C ALA A 247 -11.59 -19.19 2.05
N ALA A 248 -12.34 -19.21 3.16
CA ALA A 248 -11.85 -19.74 4.42
C ALA A 248 -11.51 -21.24 4.33
N ALA A 249 -12.40 -22.03 3.72
CA ALA A 249 -12.17 -23.48 3.54
C ALA A 249 -10.98 -23.76 2.61
N GLU A 250 -10.82 -22.99 1.54
CA GLU A 250 -9.69 -23.15 0.62
C GLU A 250 -8.37 -22.73 1.25
N CYS A 251 -8.37 -21.70 2.12
CA CYS A 251 -7.19 -21.38 2.93
C CYS A 251 -6.74 -22.58 3.78
N GLU A 252 -7.68 -23.22 4.49
CA GLU A 252 -7.41 -24.42 5.30
C GLU A 252 -6.87 -25.58 4.45
N ASN A 253 -7.50 -25.83 3.29
CA ASN A 253 -7.03 -26.82 2.33
C ASN A 253 -5.59 -26.56 1.87
N CYS A 254 -5.24 -25.31 1.56
CA CYS A 254 -3.88 -24.93 1.20
C CYS A 254 -2.90 -25.16 2.36
N LEU A 255 -3.31 -24.88 3.59
CA LEU A 255 -2.48 -25.12 4.79
C LEU A 255 -2.22 -26.61 5.02
N ASP A 256 -3.21 -27.46 4.85
CA ASP A 256 -3.05 -28.92 4.93
C ASP A 256 -2.05 -29.46 3.90
N HIS A 257 -1.95 -28.78 2.74
CA HIS A 257 -0.98 -29.08 1.69
C HIS A 257 0.36 -28.34 1.84
N LYS A 258 0.57 -27.58 2.94
CA LYS A 258 1.79 -26.80 3.23
C LYS A 258 2.12 -25.75 2.15
N LEU A 259 1.08 -25.08 1.66
CA LEU A 259 1.15 -24.03 0.64
C LEU A 259 0.84 -22.66 1.25
N PRO A 260 1.77 -22.02 1.98
CA PRO A 260 1.50 -20.79 2.73
C PRO A 260 1.11 -19.58 1.84
N ILE A 261 1.66 -19.46 0.63
CA ILE A 261 1.35 -18.30 -0.23
C ILE A 261 -0.10 -18.35 -0.72
N PRO A 262 -0.58 -19.42 -1.40
CA PRO A 262 -1.99 -19.49 -1.78
C PRO A 262 -2.94 -19.51 -0.57
N ALA A 263 -2.54 -20.09 0.57
CA ALA A 263 -3.32 -19.98 1.80
C ALA A 263 -3.51 -18.52 2.23
N TYR A 264 -2.43 -17.74 2.21
CA TYR A 264 -2.48 -16.33 2.58
C TYR A 264 -3.32 -15.51 1.60
N GLU A 265 -3.29 -15.80 0.29
CA GLU A 265 -4.17 -15.18 -0.70
C GLU A 265 -5.64 -15.41 -0.38
N GLN A 266 -6.01 -16.63 0.02
CA GLN A 266 -7.37 -16.93 0.45
C GLN A 266 -7.75 -16.20 1.75
N ALA A 267 -6.81 -16.00 2.66
CA ALA A 267 -7.03 -15.18 3.85
C ALA A 267 -7.27 -13.69 3.51
N ILE A 268 -6.53 -13.13 2.54
CA ILE A 268 -6.75 -11.78 2.02
C ILE A 268 -8.13 -11.67 1.38
N GLU A 269 -8.53 -12.64 0.56
CA GLU A 269 -9.85 -12.65 -0.08
C GLU A 269 -10.97 -12.71 0.97
N ALA A 270 -10.85 -13.59 1.97
CA ALA A 270 -11.79 -13.66 3.09
C ALA A 270 -11.88 -12.31 3.84
N SER A 271 -10.75 -11.64 4.07
CA SER A 271 -10.71 -10.30 4.68
C SER A 271 -11.46 -9.27 3.86
N HIS A 272 -11.28 -9.26 2.54
CA HIS A 272 -11.99 -8.32 1.66
C HIS A 272 -13.50 -8.58 1.65
N ILE A 273 -13.92 -9.86 1.55
CA ILE A 273 -15.34 -10.23 1.57
C ILE A 273 -15.96 -9.85 2.92
N PHE A 274 -15.27 -10.06 4.03
CA PHE A 274 -15.72 -9.60 5.34
C PHE A 274 -15.96 -8.08 5.35
N ASN A 275 -15.07 -7.27 4.76
CA ASN A 275 -15.24 -5.83 4.67
C ASN A 275 -16.47 -5.44 3.83
N LEU A 276 -16.78 -6.20 2.77
CA LEU A 276 -18.01 -6.03 1.98
C LEU A 276 -19.27 -6.35 2.80
N LEU A 277 -19.30 -7.48 3.50
CA LEU A 277 -20.40 -7.85 4.38
C LEU A 277 -20.62 -6.81 5.48
N ASN A 278 -19.53 -6.26 6.04
CA ASN A 278 -19.59 -5.19 7.02
C ASN A 278 -20.15 -3.89 6.40
N ALA A 279 -19.76 -3.53 5.18
CA ALA A 279 -20.30 -2.37 4.47
C ALA A 279 -21.78 -2.53 4.15
N ARG A 280 -22.23 -3.75 3.77
CA ARG A 280 -23.64 -4.09 3.55
C ARG A 280 -24.49 -4.01 4.84
N GLY A 281 -23.85 -3.90 6.01
CA GLY A 281 -24.56 -3.83 7.29
C GLY A 281 -25.28 -5.12 7.71
N VAL A 282 -24.89 -6.27 7.14
CA VAL A 282 -25.53 -7.58 7.39
C VAL A 282 -24.85 -8.40 8.47
N ILE A 283 -23.79 -7.86 9.08
CA ILE A 283 -23.07 -8.46 10.19
C ILE A 283 -23.33 -7.63 11.45
N SER A 284 -23.85 -8.28 12.51
CA SER A 284 -24.01 -7.64 13.82
C SER A 284 -22.65 -7.32 14.48
N VAL A 285 -22.67 -6.44 15.48
CA VAL A 285 -21.45 -6.09 16.25
C VAL A 285 -20.80 -7.34 16.87
N ALA A 286 -21.62 -8.27 17.39
CA ALA A 286 -21.11 -9.52 18.00
C ALA A 286 -20.51 -10.45 16.94
N GLU A 287 -21.16 -10.62 15.80
CA GLU A 287 -20.65 -11.43 14.70
C GLU A 287 -19.37 -10.86 14.10
N ARG A 288 -19.25 -9.52 14.05
CA ARG A 288 -18.05 -8.85 13.52
C ARG A 288 -16.78 -9.32 14.22
N GLN A 289 -16.81 -9.51 15.54
CA GLN A 289 -15.65 -10.01 16.29
C GLN A 289 -15.31 -11.45 15.90
N ALA A 290 -16.33 -12.29 15.66
CA ALA A 290 -16.12 -13.66 15.20
C ALA A 290 -15.48 -13.71 13.80
N TYR A 291 -15.93 -12.84 12.86
CA TYR A 291 -15.31 -12.73 11.53
C TYR A 291 -13.87 -12.23 11.60
N ILE A 292 -13.58 -11.21 12.41
CA ILE A 292 -12.21 -10.72 12.65
C ILE A 292 -11.32 -11.86 13.17
N GLY A 293 -11.83 -12.61 14.18
CA GLY A 293 -11.12 -13.76 14.71
C GLY A 293 -10.83 -14.83 13.67
N ARG A 294 -11.85 -15.16 12.84
CA ARG A 294 -11.69 -16.14 11.77
C ARG A 294 -10.62 -15.71 10.74
N VAL A 295 -10.67 -14.48 10.24
CA VAL A 295 -9.66 -13.98 9.29
C VAL A 295 -8.28 -13.98 9.92
N ARG A 296 -8.17 -13.57 11.18
CA ARG A 296 -6.89 -13.60 11.92
C ARG A 296 -6.32 -15.01 12.04
N ASP A 297 -7.15 -16.01 12.30
CA ASP A 297 -6.71 -17.39 12.42
C ASP A 297 -6.18 -17.93 11.07
N LEU A 298 -6.84 -17.58 9.95
CA LEU A 298 -6.37 -17.90 8.60
C LEU A 298 -5.03 -17.23 8.29
N ALA A 299 -4.88 -15.95 8.59
CA ALA A 299 -3.64 -15.21 8.41
C ALA A 299 -2.51 -15.78 9.28
N LYS A 300 -2.81 -16.10 10.56
CA LYS A 300 -1.86 -16.74 11.49
C LYS A 300 -1.38 -18.09 10.97
N GLY A 301 -2.30 -18.95 10.54
CA GLY A 301 -1.96 -20.26 9.96
C GLY A 301 -1.05 -20.12 8.73
N SER A 302 -1.32 -19.14 7.87
CA SER A 302 -0.50 -18.86 6.69
C SER A 302 0.90 -18.36 7.06
N CYS A 303 1.00 -17.47 8.05
CA CYS A 303 2.28 -16.98 8.58
C CYS A 303 3.10 -18.12 9.22
N GLN A 304 2.45 -18.98 10.02
CA GLN A 304 3.09 -20.14 10.61
C GLN A 304 3.66 -21.09 9.54
N ALA A 305 2.82 -21.47 8.57
CA ALA A 305 3.23 -22.36 7.50
C ALA A 305 4.37 -21.74 6.64
N TRP A 306 4.38 -20.41 6.49
CA TRP A 306 5.47 -19.69 5.83
C TRP A 306 6.79 -19.82 6.61
N MET A 307 6.75 -19.63 7.93
CA MET A 307 7.92 -19.77 8.80
C MET A 307 8.45 -21.21 8.80
N GLU A 308 7.57 -22.19 8.97
CA GLU A 308 7.93 -23.62 8.93
C GLU A 308 8.57 -24.02 7.61
N LYS A 309 8.01 -23.54 6.47
CA LYS A 309 8.56 -23.84 5.13
C LYS A 309 9.97 -23.29 4.94
N ASN A 310 10.29 -22.16 5.59
CA ASN A 310 11.62 -21.56 5.53
C ASN A 310 12.56 -22.06 6.65
N GLY A 311 12.11 -22.97 7.51
CA GLY A 311 12.92 -23.51 8.59
C GLY A 311 13.17 -22.54 9.74
N TRP A 312 12.31 -21.51 9.90
CA TRP A 312 12.42 -20.55 10.98
C TRP A 312 11.59 -21.01 12.20
N ALA A 313 12.09 -20.72 13.40
CA ALA A 313 11.35 -20.98 14.61
C ALA A 313 10.13 -20.03 14.70
N ALA A 314 8.97 -20.59 15.05
CA ALA A 314 7.74 -19.83 15.25
C ALA A 314 7.72 -19.16 16.63
#